data_eb441987feaebf81385c0907f9964ab8
#
_entry.id   eb441987feaebf81385c0907f9964ab8
#
_cell.length_a   1.000
_cell.length_b   1.000
_cell.length_c   1.000
_cell.angle_alpha   90.00
_cell.angle_beta   90.00
_cell.angle_gamma   90.00
#
_symmetry.space_group_name_H-M   'P 1'
#
loop_
_entity.id
_entity.type
_entity.pdbx_description
1 polymer ?
#
loop_
_entity_poly.entity_id
_entity_poly.type
_entity_poly.pdbx_seq_one_letter_code
_entity_poly.pdbx_strand_id
1 'polypeptide(L)'
;TRRLPGELSGGEQQRVAIARALVNNPETIIADEPTGNLDPERSYEIMSLLERINNLGTTMLVVTHEKDLVNRFSKRVIALERGKIVSDASGRYYDFGRRAAEDEKARF
;
A
#
# COMPACT_ATOMS: atom_id res chain seq x y z
N THR A 1 -7.14 -18.74 -17.65
CA THR A 1 -8.54 -18.75 -17.67
C THR A 1 -9.13 -17.67 -18.51
N ARG A 2 -10.35 -17.86 -18.88
CA ARG A 2 -10.88 -17.06 -19.77
C ARG A 2 -11.98 -16.31 -19.28
N ARG A 3 -11.99 -15.64 -18.23
CA ARG A 3 -13.03 -14.76 -17.75
C ARG A 3 -12.93 -13.40 -18.40
N LEU A 4 -14.09 -12.83 -18.67
CA LEU A 4 -14.13 -11.44 -19.08
C LEU A 4 -13.80 -10.56 -17.87
N PRO A 5 -13.24 -9.37 -18.08
CA PRO A 5 -12.88 -8.52 -16.95
C PRO A 5 -14.02 -8.27 -15.97
N GLY A 6 -15.24 -8.16 -16.45
CA GLY A 6 -16.36 -7.91 -15.55
C GLY A 6 -16.75 -9.10 -14.70
N GLU A 7 -16.20 -10.26 -14.98
CA GLU A 7 -16.51 -11.47 -14.24
C GLU A 7 -15.47 -11.80 -13.19
N LEU A 8 -14.40 -11.02 -13.09
CA LEU A 8 -13.32 -11.30 -12.17
C LEU A 8 -13.68 -10.85 -10.76
N SER A 9 -13.16 -11.56 -9.77
CA SER A 9 -13.29 -11.13 -8.38
C SER A 9 -12.45 -9.87 -8.16
N GLY A 10 -12.66 -9.21 -7.02
CA GLY A 10 -11.89 -8.02 -6.70
C GLY A 10 -10.38 -8.28 -6.70
N GLY A 11 -9.96 -9.40 -6.11
CA GLY A 11 -8.55 -9.73 -6.10
C GLY A 11 -8.01 -10.04 -7.47
N GLU A 12 -8.80 -10.73 -8.29
CA GLU A 12 -8.38 -11.03 -9.65
C GLU A 12 -8.27 -9.77 -10.48
N GLN A 13 -9.20 -8.83 -10.28
CA GLN A 13 -9.14 -7.56 -11.00
C GLN A 13 -7.89 -6.78 -10.63
N GLN A 14 -7.52 -6.80 -9.36
CA GLN A 14 -6.29 -6.12 -8.93
C GLN A 14 -5.05 -6.78 -9.53
N ARG A 15 -5.02 -8.10 -9.56
CA ARG A 15 -3.89 -8.79 -10.17
C ARG A 15 -3.76 -8.48 -11.64
N VAL A 16 -4.88 -8.38 -12.34
CA VAL A 16 -4.87 -8.02 -13.76
C VAL A 16 -4.34 -6.60 -13.94
N ALA A 17 -4.78 -5.68 -13.08
CA ALA A 17 -4.32 -4.31 -13.15
C ALA A 17 -2.81 -4.22 -12.91
N ILE A 18 -2.31 -4.98 -11.95
CA ILE A 18 -0.88 -5.00 -11.66
C ILE A 18 -0.12 -5.58 -12.84
N ALA A 19 -0.62 -6.66 -13.43
CA ALA A 19 0.03 -7.26 -14.59
C ALA A 19 0.10 -6.29 -15.75
N ARG A 20 -0.96 -5.52 -15.96
CA ARG A 20 -0.95 -4.53 -17.03
C ARG A 20 0.07 -3.45 -16.78
N ALA A 21 0.20 -3.03 -15.52
CA ALA A 21 1.19 -2.02 -15.19
C ALA A 21 2.60 -2.52 -15.46
N LEU A 22 2.84 -3.82 -15.29
CA LEU A 22 4.16 -4.40 -15.47
C LEU A 22 4.55 -4.62 -16.93
N VAL A 23 3.58 -4.63 -17.83
CA VAL A 23 3.86 -4.91 -19.23
C VAL A 23 4.90 -3.97 -19.81
N ASN A 24 4.89 -2.72 -19.38
CA ASN A 24 5.85 -1.73 -19.89
C ASN A 24 7.14 -1.69 -19.07
N ASN A 25 7.31 -2.62 -18.13
CA ASN A 25 8.52 -2.72 -17.35
C ASN A 25 8.90 -1.39 -16.68
N PRO A 26 7.98 -0.80 -15.91
CA PRO A 26 8.23 0.53 -15.35
C PRO A 26 9.25 0.49 -14.22
N GLU A 27 9.90 1.61 -13.98
CA GLU A 27 10.79 1.73 -12.84
C GLU A 27 10.02 2.00 -11.56
N THR A 28 8.87 2.62 -11.67
CA THR A 28 8.05 2.97 -10.52
C THR A 28 6.59 2.64 -10.80
N ILE A 29 5.93 2.05 -9.84
CA ILE A 29 4.51 1.77 -9.91
C ILE A 29 3.83 2.50 -8.77
N ILE A 30 2.74 3.19 -9.08
CA ILE A 30 1.92 3.85 -8.08
C ILE A 30 0.63 3.06 -7.96
N ALA A 31 0.38 2.52 -6.78
CA ALA A 31 -0.83 1.76 -6.51
C ALA A 31 -1.70 2.54 -5.53
N ASP A 32 -2.88 2.94 -5.98
CA ASP A 32 -3.77 3.76 -5.18
C ASP A 32 -4.87 2.88 -4.61
N GLU A 33 -4.85 2.70 -3.30
CA GLU A 33 -5.80 1.85 -2.58
C GLU A 33 -5.90 0.48 -3.21
N PRO A 34 -4.76 -0.22 -3.39
CA PRO A 34 -4.76 -1.48 -4.15
C PRO A 34 -5.55 -2.59 -3.49
N THR A 35 -5.86 -2.45 -2.20
CA THR A 35 -6.60 -3.47 -1.48
C THR A 35 -8.00 -3.01 -1.10
N GLY A 36 -8.49 -1.95 -1.70
CA GLY A 36 -9.82 -1.43 -1.41
C GLY A 36 -10.89 -2.47 -1.68
N ASN A 37 -11.80 -2.63 -0.74
CA ASN A 37 -12.93 -3.55 -0.87
C ASN A 37 -12.56 -5.04 -0.90
N LEU A 38 -11.34 -5.38 -0.53
CA LEU A 38 -10.95 -6.78 -0.40
C LEU A 38 -10.98 -7.19 1.06
N ASP A 39 -11.22 -8.48 1.31
CA ASP A 39 -11.15 -9.00 2.66
C ASP A 39 -9.68 -9.02 3.11
N PRO A 40 -9.43 -9.22 4.41
CA PRO A 40 -8.06 -9.17 4.92
C PRO A 40 -7.10 -10.15 4.27
N GLU A 41 -7.57 -11.34 3.95
CA GLU A 41 -6.71 -12.35 3.36
C GLU A 41 -6.27 -11.96 1.96
N ARG A 42 -7.22 -11.49 1.15
CA ARG A 42 -6.90 -11.06 -0.20
C ARG A 42 -6.08 -9.78 -0.21
N SER A 43 -6.35 -8.91 0.75
CA SER A 43 -5.54 -7.71 0.89
C SER A 43 -4.09 -8.05 1.15
N TYR A 44 -3.85 -9.03 2.03
CA TYR A 44 -2.50 -9.45 2.33
C TYR A 44 -1.85 -10.05 1.08
N GLU A 45 -2.59 -10.82 0.31
CA GLU A 45 -2.05 -11.42 -0.92
C GLU A 45 -1.63 -10.36 -1.93
N ILE A 46 -2.45 -9.33 -2.09
CA ILE A 46 -2.13 -8.26 -3.04
C ILE A 46 -0.90 -7.50 -2.57
N MET A 47 -0.83 -7.16 -1.28
CA MET A 47 0.33 -6.45 -0.77
C MET A 47 1.60 -7.30 -0.87
N SER A 48 1.47 -8.60 -0.64
CA SER A 48 2.62 -9.50 -0.78
C SER A 48 3.10 -9.56 -2.22
N LEU A 49 2.18 -9.52 -3.17
CA LEU A 49 2.55 -9.47 -4.57
C LEU A 49 3.31 -8.19 -4.89
N LEU A 50 2.81 -7.06 -4.39
CA LEU A 50 3.48 -5.79 -4.61
C LEU A 50 4.87 -5.78 -3.97
N GLU A 51 5.00 -6.39 -2.81
CA GLU A 51 6.30 -6.47 -2.16
C GLU A 51 7.27 -7.31 -2.97
N ARG A 52 6.81 -8.40 -3.55
CA ARG A 52 7.69 -9.22 -4.39
C ARG A 52 8.16 -8.46 -5.61
N ILE A 53 7.29 -7.68 -6.21
CA ILE A 53 7.66 -6.85 -7.36
C ILE A 53 8.69 -5.80 -6.93
N ASN A 54 8.48 -5.22 -5.77
CA ASN A 54 9.42 -4.25 -5.22
C ASN A 54 10.79 -4.89 -5.01
N ASN A 55 10.81 -6.11 -4.49
CA ASN A 55 12.07 -6.80 -4.23
C ASN A 55 12.82 -7.14 -5.51
N LEU A 56 12.13 -7.18 -6.63
CA LEU A 56 12.77 -7.43 -7.92
C LEU A 56 13.35 -6.16 -8.54
N GLY A 57 13.20 -5.03 -7.88
CA GLY A 57 13.83 -3.79 -8.33
C GLY A 57 12.88 -2.67 -8.73
N THR A 58 11.58 -2.92 -8.71
CA THR A 58 10.62 -1.88 -9.07
C THR A 58 10.29 -1.05 -7.84
N THR A 59 10.37 0.26 -7.95
CA THR A 59 9.96 1.13 -6.87
C THR A 59 8.44 1.15 -6.78
N MET A 60 7.91 0.97 -5.58
CA MET A 60 6.47 0.94 -5.38
C MET A 60 6.06 2.09 -4.47
N LEU A 61 5.05 2.83 -4.89
CA LEU A 61 4.40 3.81 -4.04
C LEU A 61 2.98 3.35 -3.83
N VAL A 62 2.64 2.96 -2.61
CA VAL A 62 1.32 2.46 -2.29
C VAL A 62 0.59 3.50 -1.45
N VAL A 63 -0.57 3.93 -1.94
CA VAL A 63 -1.39 4.91 -1.24
C VAL A 63 -2.55 4.16 -0.60
N THR A 64 -2.63 4.19 0.72
CA THR A 64 -3.66 3.46 1.43
C THR A 64 -3.94 4.10 2.78
N HIS A 65 -5.11 3.84 3.33
CA HIS A 65 -5.42 4.27 4.69
C HIS A 65 -5.60 3.07 5.64
N GLU A 66 -5.20 1.89 5.20
CA GLU A 66 -5.36 0.68 6.02
C GLU A 66 -4.13 0.48 6.89
N LYS A 67 -4.18 1.00 8.10
CA LYS A 67 -3.04 1.04 9.00
C LYS A 67 -2.50 -0.33 9.38
N ASP A 68 -3.40 -1.26 9.66
CA ASP A 68 -2.97 -2.60 10.06
C ASP A 68 -2.19 -3.29 8.97
N LEU A 69 -2.64 -3.10 7.73
CA LEU A 69 -1.98 -3.69 6.60
C LEU A 69 -0.59 -3.09 6.40
N VAL A 70 -0.51 -1.76 6.51
CA VAL A 70 0.75 -1.06 6.38
C VAL A 70 1.76 -1.57 7.40
N ASN A 71 1.32 -1.78 8.63
CA ASN A 71 2.21 -2.20 9.69
C ASN A 71 2.79 -3.60 9.49
N ARG A 72 2.13 -4.42 8.69
CA ARG A 72 2.61 -5.77 8.46
C ARG A 72 3.82 -5.86 7.54
N PHE A 73 4.07 -4.83 6.75
CA PHE A 73 5.08 -4.90 5.71
C PHE A 73 6.35 -4.11 5.98
N SER A 74 6.47 -3.48 7.12
CA SER A 74 7.71 -2.83 7.58
C SER A 74 8.42 -2.01 6.51
N LYS A 75 7.67 -1.20 5.80
CA LYS A 75 8.24 -0.34 4.77
C LYS A 75 8.26 1.10 5.25
N ARG A 76 8.87 1.99 4.48
CA ARG A 76 8.85 3.39 4.81
C ARG A 76 7.41 3.89 4.67
N VAL A 77 6.94 4.60 5.66
CA VAL A 77 5.58 5.12 5.70
C VAL A 77 5.61 6.62 5.81
N ILE A 78 4.98 7.29 4.86
CA ILE A 78 4.81 8.73 4.90
C ILE A 78 3.34 8.99 5.15
N ALA A 79 3.04 9.57 6.29
CA ALA A 79 1.67 9.82 6.66
C ALA A 79 1.29 11.27 6.35
N LEU A 80 0.14 11.43 5.73
CA LEU A 80 -0.35 12.74 5.33
C LEU A 80 -1.63 13.07 6.07
N GLU A 81 -1.79 14.31 6.43
CA GLU A 81 -3.01 14.79 7.02
C GLU A 81 -3.27 16.19 6.50
N ARG A 82 -4.44 16.39 5.92
CA ARG A 82 -4.84 17.68 5.38
C ARG A 82 -3.79 18.25 4.42
N GLY A 83 -3.24 17.38 3.59
CA GLY A 83 -2.30 17.81 2.58
C GLY A 83 -0.89 18.03 3.05
N LYS A 84 -0.61 17.72 4.31
CA LYS A 84 0.73 17.94 4.86
C LYS A 84 1.32 16.63 5.37
N ILE A 85 2.63 16.51 5.27
CA ILE A 85 3.33 15.37 5.81
C ILE A 85 3.43 15.53 7.31
N VAL A 86 2.89 14.58 8.06
CA VAL A 86 2.93 14.65 9.51
C VAL A 86 3.83 13.58 10.11
N SER A 87 4.28 12.64 9.29
CA SER A 87 5.20 11.60 9.77
C SER A 87 5.89 10.96 8.58
N ASP A 88 7.14 10.59 8.76
CA ASP A 88 7.91 9.90 7.74
C ASP A 88 8.83 8.96 8.51
N ALA A 89 8.46 7.71 8.59
CA ALA A 89 9.17 6.76 9.42
C ALA A 89 9.32 5.44 8.70
N SER A 90 10.36 4.71 9.04
CA SER A 90 10.54 3.37 8.52
C SER A 90 9.97 2.38 9.50
N GLY A 91 9.31 1.37 8.98
CA GLY A 91 8.88 0.25 9.79
C GLY A 91 7.41 0.15 10.00
N ARG A 92 6.72 1.21 10.26
CA ARG A 92 5.28 1.12 10.49
C ARG A 92 4.63 2.48 10.56
N TYR A 93 3.32 2.43 10.48
CA TYR A 93 2.48 3.58 10.63
C TYR A 93 2.20 3.79 12.11
N TYR A 94 2.27 5.03 12.56
CA TYR A 94 1.94 5.35 13.93
C TYR A 94 0.52 5.85 14.02
N ASP A 95 -0.13 5.49 15.13
CA ASP A 95 -1.45 6.00 15.42
C ASP A 95 -1.32 7.47 15.78
N PHE A 96 -1.78 8.36 14.90
CA PHE A 96 -1.63 9.74 15.11
C PHE A 96 -2.24 10.32 16.35
N GLY A 97 -3.40 9.87 16.79
CA GLY A 97 -4.02 10.38 17.98
C GLY A 97 -3.13 10.18 19.18
N ARG A 98 -2.55 9.01 19.28
CA ARG A 98 -1.69 8.68 20.37
C ARG A 98 -0.32 9.27 20.18
N ARG A 99 0.20 9.19 18.98
CA ARG A 99 1.52 9.69 18.67
C ARG A 99 1.61 11.20 18.87
N ALA A 100 0.59 11.91 18.47
CA ALA A 100 0.60 13.36 18.61
C ALA A 100 0.70 13.78 20.06
N ALA A 101 0.03 13.06 20.95
CA ALA A 101 0.08 13.39 22.36
C ALA A 101 1.48 13.21 22.93
N GLU A 102 2.20 12.23 22.43
CA GLU A 102 3.57 12.01 22.87
C GLU A 102 4.52 12.99 22.26
N ASP A 103 4.31 13.30 20.99
CA ASP A 103 5.22 14.18 20.28
C ASP A 103 5.10 15.62 20.66
N GLU A 104 3.98 16.02 21.21
CA GLU A 104 3.86 17.37 21.70
C GLU A 104 4.89 17.68 22.74
N LYS A 105 5.37 16.66 23.40
CA LYS A 105 6.40 16.88 24.38
C LYS A 105 7.74 16.76 23.75
N ALA A 106 7.85 15.97 22.79
CA ALA A 106 9.09 15.77 22.14
C ALA A 106 9.31 16.76 21.10
N ARG A 107 8.44 17.42 20.63
CA ARG A 107 8.41 18.13 19.71
C ARG A 107 8.57 18.27 18.76
N PHE A 108 8.21 17.98 18.26
CA PHE A 108 8.46 18.45 17.09
C PHE A 108 7.52 19.45 16.65
#